data_43f944635a9f23387ac29658f8615de3
#
_entry.id   43f944635a9f23387ac29658f8615de3
#
_cell.length_a   1.000
_cell.length_b   1.000
_cell.length_c   1.000
_cell.angle_alpha   90.00
_cell.angle_beta   90.00
_cell.angle_gamma   90.00
#
_symmetry.space_group_name_H-M   'P 1'
#
loop_
_entity.id
_entity.type
_entity.pdbx_description
1 polymer ?
#
loop_
_entity_poly.entity_id
_entity_poly.type
_entity_poly.pdbx_seq_one_letter_code
_entity_poly.pdbx_strand_id
1 'polypeptide(L)'
;PDRRYDPSEIEDRFAIMDLYDRQLAAAEAFDFDAYDTTFTADACLDLSDFGLAACTYPEYRAWLAGLQGVMLEAQRITGGLRLILEENRATTRVPVSCHVVMKVGDESTLNHTGIFYNDVLERREEGWRIVSRVEELAWPKERS
;
A
#
# COMPACT_ATOMS: atom_id res chain seq x y z
N PRO A 1 21.58 -11.13 -21.75
CA PRO A 1 21.63 -11.96 -20.55
C PRO A 1 20.78 -11.37 -19.43
N ASP A 2 20.33 -12.22 -18.53
CA ASP A 2 19.56 -11.79 -17.37
C ASP A 2 20.42 -10.94 -16.44
N ARG A 3 19.75 -9.99 -15.76
CA ARG A 3 20.40 -9.15 -14.77
C ARG A 3 20.88 -10.01 -13.59
N ARG A 4 22.09 -9.75 -13.15
CA ARG A 4 22.62 -10.32 -11.91
C ARG A 4 22.49 -9.29 -10.77
N TYR A 5 22.20 -9.78 -9.58
CA TYR A 5 21.99 -8.96 -8.40
C TYR A 5 23.05 -9.28 -7.35
N ASP A 6 23.54 -8.26 -6.64
CA ASP A 6 24.39 -8.44 -5.48
C ASP A 6 23.59 -9.06 -4.32
N PRO A 7 24.23 -9.86 -3.44
CA PRO A 7 23.53 -10.43 -2.28
C PRO A 7 22.80 -9.42 -1.41
N SER A 8 23.38 -8.25 -1.17
CA SER A 8 22.74 -7.17 -0.41
C SER A 8 21.49 -6.62 -1.10
N GLU A 9 21.53 -6.53 -2.42
CA GLU A 9 20.39 -6.09 -3.24
C GLU A 9 19.26 -7.12 -3.17
N ILE A 10 19.59 -8.40 -3.22
CA ILE A 10 18.61 -9.48 -3.08
C ILE A 10 17.94 -9.41 -1.71
N GLU A 11 18.71 -9.24 -0.66
CA GLU A 11 18.20 -9.10 0.70
C GLU A 11 17.24 -7.92 0.84
N ASP A 12 17.61 -6.77 0.29
CA ASP A 12 16.77 -5.58 0.29
C ASP A 12 15.48 -5.79 -0.49
N ARG A 13 15.54 -6.46 -1.63
CA ARG A 13 14.35 -6.77 -2.43
C ARG A 13 13.39 -7.67 -1.66
N PHE A 14 13.89 -8.71 -1.00
CA PHE A 14 13.06 -9.58 -0.18
C PHE A 14 12.46 -8.83 1.01
N ALA A 15 13.23 -7.97 1.67
CA ALA A 15 12.73 -7.17 2.79
C ALA A 15 11.59 -6.24 2.36
N ILE A 16 11.71 -5.62 1.19
CA ILE A 16 10.66 -4.74 0.65
C ILE A 16 9.43 -5.53 0.21
N MET A 17 9.61 -6.68 -0.43
CA MET A 17 8.50 -7.58 -0.77
C MET A 17 7.75 -8.03 0.49
N ASP A 18 8.48 -8.42 1.52
CA ASP A 18 7.91 -8.81 2.80
C ASP A 18 7.13 -7.67 3.46
N LEU A 19 7.62 -6.44 3.34
CA LEU A 19 6.91 -5.25 3.84
C LEU A 19 5.51 -5.14 3.21
N TYR A 20 5.40 -5.33 1.90
CA TYR A 20 4.10 -5.27 1.21
C TYR A 20 3.18 -6.42 1.63
N ASP A 21 3.72 -7.61 1.77
CA ASP A 21 2.94 -8.77 2.23
C ASP A 21 2.38 -8.54 3.63
N ARG A 22 3.22 -8.03 4.55
CA ARG A 22 2.78 -7.69 5.91
C ARG A 22 1.73 -6.58 5.91
N GLN A 23 1.92 -5.55 5.08
CA GLN A 23 1.02 -4.41 5.01
C GLN A 23 -0.38 -4.81 4.56
N LEU A 24 -0.48 -5.63 3.51
CA LEU A 24 -1.76 -6.08 3.00
C LEU A 24 -2.48 -6.97 4.01
N ALA A 25 -1.77 -7.90 4.62
CA ALA A 25 -2.34 -8.78 5.64
C ALA A 25 -2.84 -7.97 6.84
N ALA A 26 -2.06 -6.98 7.27
CA ALA A 26 -2.43 -6.10 8.39
C ALA A 26 -3.67 -5.25 8.06
N ALA A 27 -3.73 -4.70 6.85
CA ALA A 27 -4.88 -3.89 6.41
C ALA A 27 -6.17 -4.72 6.39
N GLU A 28 -6.11 -5.93 5.87
CA GLU A 28 -7.27 -6.82 5.77
C GLU A 28 -7.76 -7.27 7.16
N ALA A 29 -6.85 -7.43 8.11
CA ALA A 29 -7.17 -7.82 9.48
C ALA A 29 -7.45 -6.63 10.41
N PHE A 30 -7.30 -5.40 9.95
CA PHE A 30 -7.32 -4.19 10.79
C PHE A 30 -6.31 -4.29 11.95
N ASP A 31 -5.18 -4.93 11.71
CA ASP A 31 -4.07 -5.03 12.67
C ASP A 31 -3.19 -3.78 12.52
N PHE A 32 -3.54 -2.73 13.26
CA PHE A 32 -2.86 -1.44 13.14
C PHE A 32 -1.45 -1.45 13.72
N ASP A 33 -1.16 -2.29 14.69
CA ASP A 33 0.19 -2.41 15.22
C ASP A 33 1.14 -2.95 14.15
N ALA A 34 0.72 -3.98 13.42
CA ALA A 34 1.47 -4.49 12.28
C ALA A 34 1.54 -3.49 11.13
N TYR A 35 0.43 -2.79 10.84
CA TYR A 35 0.36 -1.79 9.78
C TYR A 35 1.34 -0.62 10.04
N ASP A 36 1.45 -0.19 11.29
CA ASP A 36 2.36 0.88 11.72
C ASP A 36 3.83 0.54 11.44
N THR A 37 4.17 -0.73 11.32
CA THR A 37 5.55 -1.16 11.02
C THR A 37 5.95 -0.98 9.56
N THR A 38 5.04 -0.52 8.71
CA THR A 38 5.29 -0.40 7.26
C THR A 38 5.49 1.05 6.81
N PHE A 39 5.06 2.02 7.60
CA PHE A 39 5.22 3.45 7.32
C PHE A 39 6.11 4.13 8.36
N THR A 40 6.75 5.23 7.98
CA THR A 40 7.30 6.15 8.96
C THR A 40 6.17 6.94 9.60
N ALA A 41 6.38 7.41 10.82
CA ALA A 41 5.35 8.18 11.55
C ALA A 41 4.97 9.49 10.83
N ASP A 42 5.90 10.05 10.07
CA ASP A 42 5.72 11.29 9.30
C ASP A 42 5.44 11.06 7.82
N ALA A 43 5.09 9.83 7.43
CA ALA A 43 4.80 9.51 6.04
C ALA A 43 3.61 10.34 5.51
N CYS A 44 3.69 10.66 4.22
CA CYS A 44 2.64 11.39 3.50
C CYS A 44 1.98 10.48 2.48
N LEU A 45 0.66 10.55 2.39
CA LEU A 45 -0.13 9.77 1.44
C LEU A 45 -0.95 10.70 0.55
N ASP A 46 -0.95 10.43 -0.73
CA ASP A 46 -1.76 11.13 -1.72
C ASP A 46 -2.77 10.15 -2.31
N LEU A 47 -4.04 10.36 -2.00
CA LEU A 47 -5.16 9.56 -2.49
C LEU A 47 -6.11 10.44 -3.35
N SER A 48 -5.57 11.48 -3.99
CA SER A 48 -6.37 12.43 -4.76
C SER A 48 -7.13 11.79 -5.92
N ASP A 49 -6.59 10.71 -6.51
CA ASP A 49 -7.31 9.93 -7.54
C ASP A 49 -8.62 9.34 -7.02
N PHE A 50 -8.75 9.18 -5.71
CA PHE A 50 -9.93 8.63 -5.05
C PHE A 50 -10.80 9.71 -4.38
N GLY A 51 -10.52 10.98 -4.68
CA GLY A 51 -11.29 12.11 -4.15
C GLY A 51 -10.96 12.48 -2.70
N LEU A 52 -9.87 11.95 -2.17
CA LEU A 52 -9.42 12.26 -0.81
C LEU A 52 -8.27 13.27 -0.85
N ALA A 53 -8.24 14.16 0.14
CA ALA A 53 -7.13 15.09 0.26
C ALA A 53 -5.83 14.35 0.62
N ALA A 54 -4.69 14.92 0.23
CA ALA A 54 -3.40 14.43 0.70
C ALA A 54 -3.36 14.51 2.23
N CYS A 55 -2.79 13.51 2.89
CA CYS A 55 -2.83 13.38 4.33
C CYS A 55 -1.52 12.80 4.90
N THR A 56 -1.38 12.92 6.21
CA THR A 56 -0.31 12.25 6.95
C THR A 56 -0.71 10.80 7.22
N TYR A 57 0.28 9.98 7.59
CA TYR A 57 -0.01 8.59 7.96
C TYR A 57 -0.98 8.48 9.16
N PRO A 58 -0.84 9.25 10.26
CA PRO A 58 -1.82 9.19 11.34
C PRO A 58 -3.25 9.51 10.91
N GLU A 59 -3.43 10.47 10.01
CA GLU A 59 -4.75 10.80 9.46
C GLU A 59 -5.31 9.65 8.62
N TYR A 60 -4.48 9.05 7.77
CA TYR A 60 -4.86 7.89 6.97
C TYR A 60 -5.22 6.69 7.83
N ARG A 61 -4.42 6.44 8.86
CA ARG A 61 -4.65 5.37 9.83
C ARG A 61 -6.00 5.52 10.54
N ALA A 62 -6.34 6.74 10.95
CA ALA A 62 -7.62 7.04 11.58
C ALA A 62 -8.78 6.82 10.60
N TRP A 63 -8.62 7.24 9.35
CA TRP A 63 -9.61 7.02 8.31
C TRP A 63 -9.83 5.51 8.06
N LEU A 64 -8.75 4.75 7.95
CA LEU A 64 -8.83 3.30 7.75
C LEU A 64 -9.50 2.60 8.94
N ALA A 65 -9.19 3.03 10.17
CA ALA A 65 -9.83 2.51 11.37
C ALA A 65 -11.35 2.75 11.37
N GLY A 66 -11.78 3.88 10.80
CA GLY A 66 -13.21 4.20 10.64
C GLY A 66 -13.96 3.29 9.68
N LEU A 67 -13.26 2.50 8.88
CA LEU A 67 -13.89 1.54 7.96
C LEU A 67 -14.25 0.21 8.62
N GLN A 68 -13.85 -0.01 9.86
CA GLN A 68 -14.27 -1.20 10.60
C GLN A 68 -15.79 -1.23 10.74
N GLY A 69 -16.39 -2.36 10.40
CA GLY A 69 -17.85 -2.50 10.39
C GLY A 69 -18.54 -1.99 9.12
N VAL A 70 -17.83 -1.23 8.29
CA VAL A 70 -18.31 -0.78 6.97
C VAL A 70 -17.68 -1.63 5.87
N MET A 71 -16.38 -1.86 5.96
CA MET A 71 -15.66 -2.81 5.11
C MET A 71 -15.83 -4.20 5.72
N LEU A 72 -16.71 -5.01 5.13
CA LEU A 72 -17.08 -6.31 5.68
C LEU A 72 -16.06 -7.39 5.32
N GLU A 73 -15.59 -7.38 4.08
CA GLU A 73 -14.62 -8.32 3.56
C GLU A 73 -13.68 -7.58 2.62
N ALA A 74 -12.43 -7.97 2.60
CA ALA A 74 -11.45 -7.38 1.69
C ALA A 74 -10.40 -8.42 1.30
N GLN A 75 -10.00 -8.39 0.05
CA GLN A 75 -8.84 -9.12 -0.44
C GLN A 75 -8.10 -8.23 -1.43
N ARG A 76 -6.82 -8.05 -1.19
CA ARG A 76 -5.94 -7.32 -2.10
C ARG A 76 -4.89 -8.26 -2.64
N ILE A 77 -4.72 -8.24 -3.95
CA ILE A 77 -3.75 -9.08 -4.65
C ILE A 77 -2.75 -8.16 -5.32
N THR A 78 -1.48 -8.31 -5.00
CA THR A 78 -0.42 -7.53 -5.63
C THR A 78 0.14 -8.27 -6.85
N GLY A 79 0.50 -7.49 -7.87
CA GLY A 79 1.23 -7.98 -9.04
C GLY A 79 2.73 -7.79 -8.88
N GLY A 80 3.44 -7.74 -10.02
CA GLY A 80 4.88 -7.61 -10.04
C GLY A 80 5.39 -6.30 -9.43
N LEU A 81 6.32 -6.41 -8.51
CA LEU A 81 6.96 -5.27 -7.87
C LEU A 81 8.02 -4.69 -8.80
N ARG A 82 7.85 -3.42 -9.18
CA ARG A 82 8.91 -2.65 -9.82
C ARG A 82 9.65 -1.89 -8.74
N LEU A 83 10.95 -2.08 -8.69
CA LEU A 83 11.78 -1.59 -7.60
C LEU A 83 13.09 -0.99 -8.13
N ILE A 84 13.37 0.24 -7.72
CA ILE A 84 14.65 0.90 -7.95
C ILE A 84 15.29 1.15 -6.59
N LEU A 85 16.45 0.53 -6.36
CA LEU A 85 17.23 0.70 -5.14
C LEU A 85 18.34 1.71 -5.34
N GLU A 86 18.45 2.64 -4.41
CA GLU A 86 19.51 3.66 -4.37
C GLU A 86 20.04 3.75 -2.94
N GLU A 87 20.98 2.87 -2.59
CA GLU A 87 21.57 2.79 -1.24
C GLU A 87 20.49 2.59 -0.16
N ASN A 88 20.18 3.63 0.61
CA ASN A 88 19.24 3.60 1.72
C ASN A 88 17.84 4.09 1.31
N ARG A 89 17.58 4.21 0.02
CA ARG A 89 16.32 4.69 -0.53
C ARG A 89 15.84 3.77 -1.65
N ALA A 90 14.54 3.63 -1.76
CA ALA A 90 13.94 2.85 -2.83
C ALA A 90 12.69 3.55 -3.35
N THR A 91 12.43 3.38 -4.65
CA THR A 91 11.14 3.73 -5.24
C THR A 91 10.51 2.46 -5.77
N THR A 92 9.20 2.34 -5.56
CA THR A 92 8.45 1.17 -5.98
C THR A 92 7.18 1.57 -6.73
N ARG A 93 6.77 0.70 -7.63
CA ARG A 93 5.45 0.75 -8.26
C ARG A 93 4.85 -0.65 -8.14
N VAL A 94 3.75 -0.76 -7.42
CA VAL A 94 3.11 -2.03 -7.11
C VAL A 94 1.69 -2.04 -7.65
N PRO A 95 1.34 -2.89 -8.62
CA PRO A 95 -0.04 -3.04 -9.04
C PRO A 95 -0.82 -3.82 -7.99
N VAL A 96 -2.01 -3.33 -7.67
CA VAL A 96 -2.88 -3.93 -6.64
C VAL A 96 -4.28 -4.10 -7.22
N SER A 97 -4.79 -5.31 -7.18
CA SER A 97 -6.20 -5.59 -7.45
C SER A 97 -6.93 -5.63 -6.12
N CYS A 98 -7.85 -4.71 -5.91
CA CYS A 98 -8.54 -4.52 -4.64
C CYS A 98 -10.00 -4.95 -4.76
N HIS A 99 -10.39 -5.92 -3.93
CA HIS A 99 -11.75 -6.46 -3.87
C HIS A 99 -12.29 -6.20 -2.48
N VAL A 100 -13.35 -5.41 -2.36
CA VAL A 100 -13.88 -5.00 -1.07
C VAL A 100 -15.39 -5.11 -1.06
N VAL A 101 -15.94 -5.78 -0.07
CA VAL A 101 -17.38 -5.81 0.18
C VAL A 101 -17.68 -4.74 1.21
N MET A 102 -18.46 -3.74 0.80
CA MET A 102 -18.84 -2.60 1.64
C MET A 102 -20.29 -2.70 2.06
N LYS A 103 -20.56 -2.33 3.30
CA LYS A 103 -21.94 -2.19 3.79
C LYS A 103 -22.52 -0.87 3.27
N VAL A 104 -23.72 -0.95 2.68
CA VAL A 104 -24.47 0.21 2.20
C VAL A 104 -25.90 0.10 2.74
N GLY A 105 -26.20 0.79 3.84
CA GLY A 105 -27.49 0.62 4.55
C GLY A 105 -27.62 -0.81 5.08
N ASP A 106 -28.70 -1.50 4.67
CA ASP A 106 -28.95 -2.91 5.03
C ASP A 106 -28.39 -3.89 3.98
N GLU A 107 -27.77 -3.37 2.93
CA GLU A 107 -27.23 -4.18 1.83
C GLU A 107 -25.72 -4.15 1.83
N SER A 108 -25.10 -4.95 0.97
CA SER A 108 -23.66 -4.93 0.73
C SER A 108 -23.38 -4.81 -0.77
N THR A 109 -22.24 -4.19 -1.09
CA THR A 109 -21.81 -3.97 -2.46
C THR A 109 -20.38 -4.44 -2.62
N LEU A 110 -20.11 -5.21 -3.67
CA LEU A 110 -18.75 -5.57 -4.05
C LEU A 110 -18.13 -4.45 -4.90
N ASN A 111 -17.05 -3.89 -4.40
CA ASN A 111 -16.24 -2.91 -5.14
C ASN A 111 -14.95 -3.59 -5.61
N HIS A 112 -14.63 -3.40 -6.87
CA HIS A 112 -13.46 -3.99 -7.50
C HIS A 112 -12.67 -2.87 -8.20
N THR A 113 -11.43 -2.65 -7.75
CA THR A 113 -10.63 -1.50 -8.19
C THR A 113 -9.19 -1.93 -8.44
N GLY A 114 -8.62 -1.47 -9.54
CA GLY A 114 -7.19 -1.60 -9.80
C GLY A 114 -6.47 -0.33 -9.38
N ILE A 115 -5.40 -0.50 -8.63
CA ILE A 115 -4.62 0.60 -8.02
C ILE A 115 -3.14 0.36 -8.31
N PHE A 116 -2.37 1.44 -8.41
CA PHE A 116 -0.92 1.37 -8.28
C PHE A 116 -0.51 2.08 -7.00
N TYR A 117 0.30 1.44 -6.20
CA TYR A 117 1.03 2.12 -5.13
C TYR A 117 2.35 2.61 -5.71
N ASN A 118 2.53 3.92 -5.74
CA ASN A 118 3.79 4.55 -6.12
C ASN A 118 4.43 5.06 -4.82
N ASP A 119 5.42 4.34 -4.34
CA ASP A 119 5.98 4.56 -3.02
C ASP A 119 7.43 5.00 -3.08
N VAL A 120 7.81 5.78 -2.09
CA VAL A 120 9.20 6.05 -1.74
C VAL A 120 9.45 5.42 -0.38
N LEU A 121 10.50 4.62 -0.28
CA LEU A 121 10.90 3.95 0.94
C LEU A 121 12.29 4.41 1.36
N GLU A 122 12.54 4.37 2.66
CA GLU A 122 13.86 4.61 3.22
C GLU A 122 14.24 3.48 4.16
N ARG A 123 15.53 3.14 4.17
CA ARG A 123 16.09 2.22 5.15
C ARG A 123 16.28 2.99 6.45
N ARG A 124 15.59 2.57 7.48
CA ARG A 124 15.71 3.10 8.84
C ARG A 124 16.39 2.06 9.73
N GLU A 125 16.66 2.40 10.97
CA GLU A 125 17.28 1.50 11.94
C GLU A 125 16.45 0.22 12.13
N GLU A 126 15.14 0.34 12.16
CA GLU A 126 14.19 -0.77 12.33
C GLU A 126 13.87 -1.53 11.02
N GLY A 127 14.42 -1.09 9.89
CA GLY A 127 14.22 -1.69 8.57
C GLY A 127 13.64 -0.72 7.55
N TRP A 128 13.22 -1.26 6.41
CA TRP A 128 12.60 -0.46 5.37
C TRP A 128 11.22 0.05 5.80
N ARG A 129 10.93 1.32 5.47
CA ARG A 129 9.64 1.96 5.77
C ARG A 129 9.23 2.85 4.61
N ILE A 130 7.93 2.93 4.35
CA ILE A 130 7.37 3.83 3.35
C ILE A 130 7.32 5.24 3.95
N VAL A 131 7.93 6.20 3.26
CA VAL A 131 7.92 7.61 3.65
C VAL A 131 6.92 8.43 2.85
N SER A 132 6.54 7.95 1.67
CA SER A 132 5.51 8.59 0.86
C SER A 132 4.83 7.57 -0.04
N ARG A 133 3.52 7.74 -0.22
CA ARG A 133 2.72 6.92 -1.13
C ARG A 133 1.80 7.81 -1.95
N VAL A 134 1.78 7.55 -3.26
CA VAL A 134 0.73 8.05 -4.14
C VAL A 134 -0.07 6.84 -4.63
N GLU A 135 -1.34 6.79 -4.29
CA GLU A 135 -2.26 5.78 -4.82
C GLU A 135 -2.83 6.27 -6.14
N GLU A 136 -2.53 5.56 -7.20
CA GLU A 136 -2.97 5.89 -8.54
C GLU A 136 -4.08 4.93 -8.95
N LEU A 137 -5.19 5.48 -9.48
CA LEU A 137 -6.27 4.67 -10.01
C LEU A 137 -5.86 4.08 -11.36
N ALA A 138 -5.84 2.75 -11.46
CA ALA A 138 -5.57 2.06 -12.72
C ALA A 138 -6.89 1.82 -13.49
N TRP A 139 -7.92 1.33 -12.81
CA TRP A 139 -9.25 1.07 -13.37
C TRP A 139 -10.30 0.90 -12.26
N PRO A 140 -11.60 1.08 -12.50
CA PRO A 140 -12.16 1.65 -13.72
C PRO A 140 -11.97 3.17 -13.74
N LYS A 141 -11.68 3.70 -14.92
CA LYS A 141 -11.62 5.15 -15.14
C LYS A 141 -12.89 5.60 -15.83
N GLU A 142 -13.34 6.82 -15.51
CA GLU A 142 -14.44 7.44 -16.22
C GLU A 142 -14.07 7.61 -17.70
N ARG A 143 -15.02 7.33 -18.58
CA ARG A 143 -14.84 7.47 -20.02
C ARG A 143 -15.96 8.35 -20.56
N SER A 144 -15.57 9.41 -21.25
CA SER A 144 -16.49 10.29 -21.95
C SER A 144 -16.86 9.72 -23.32
#